data_b51b3432b7790b9af99c3ac12b754aa5
#
_entry.id   b51b3432b7790b9af99c3ac12b754aa5
#
_cell.length_a   1.000
_cell.length_b   1.000
_cell.length_c   1.000
_cell.angle_alpha   90.00
_cell.angle_beta   90.00
_cell.angle_gamma   90.00
#
_symmetry.space_group_name_H-M   'P 1'
#
loop_
_entity.id
_entity.type
_entity.pdbx_description
1 polymer ?
#
loop_
_entity_poly.entity_id
_entity_poly.type
_entity_poly.pdbx_seq_one_letter_code
_entity_poly.pdbx_strand_id
1 'polypeptide(L)'
;MFAQLRDWFNVTRRSIRIALVAAVLVAGVLRFEWGPQLLLFVYWVEAGIAAGRGVLQSLFAERPPSEAYRPRGTRMPFPLAALADVRGGVRLASWLPPVYPRNVPYVVLAVIPIAAFWPLAGLLLTGAVAPFVTTFAPPQTLWLAVLAVVVGQAVRFVDWLRAETYESTAATGGSTRRYLVLVVVLAVVAPLVLEGAAATGVGRLSLGLGVVAVRVAYDLVELRHPGWVESAVFSDETVGDERSVETPDGEPVASFESDRRGTLVASVIGGVLASVLGVMLFPVLVGGLVGLLVGGGVLATPSGPVVGAAVGVAVVVGVRVLVELVVGWVVTAHVVYHVYPDAVVAYNEVTNAPQWVVGRDEITEVTPSSDLFAGVLPEWYDTVKITTAGGESHTLGYFGDVESAARLLDDHPTA
;
A
#
# COMPACT_ATOMS: atom_id res chain seq x y z
N MET A 1 -5.02 -23.73 -29.73
CA MET A 1 -6.15 -23.09 -30.41
C MET A 1 -6.96 -22.19 -29.47
N PHE A 2 -7.48 -22.66 -28.32
CA PHE A 2 -8.24 -21.80 -27.41
C PHE A 2 -7.44 -20.63 -26.79
N ALA A 3 -6.16 -20.83 -26.43
CA ALA A 3 -5.30 -19.76 -25.94
C ALA A 3 -5.10 -18.66 -26.98
N GLN A 4 -4.83 -19.02 -28.23
CA GLN A 4 -4.66 -18.05 -29.33
C GLN A 4 -5.93 -17.25 -29.63
N LEU A 5 -7.10 -17.90 -29.57
CA LEU A 5 -8.39 -17.21 -29.70
C LEU A 5 -8.62 -16.23 -28.55
N ARG A 6 -8.31 -16.61 -27.32
CA ARG A 6 -8.43 -15.73 -26.15
C ARG A 6 -7.52 -14.52 -26.27
N ASP A 7 -6.27 -14.73 -26.69
CA ASP A 7 -5.31 -13.62 -26.87
C ASP A 7 -5.75 -12.68 -28.00
N TRP A 8 -6.26 -13.21 -29.11
CA TRP A 8 -6.81 -12.41 -30.21
C TRP A 8 -8.01 -11.56 -29.73
N PHE A 9 -8.94 -12.14 -28.97
CA PHE A 9 -10.07 -11.42 -28.39
C PHE A 9 -9.61 -10.31 -27.43
N ASN A 10 -8.60 -10.58 -26.61
CA ASN A 10 -8.07 -9.60 -25.67
C ASN A 10 -7.38 -8.43 -26.40
N VAL A 11 -6.59 -8.70 -27.41
CA VAL A 11 -5.95 -7.67 -28.26
C VAL A 11 -7.01 -6.84 -28.98
N THR A 12 -8.01 -7.48 -29.56
CA THR A 12 -9.12 -6.79 -30.25
C THR A 12 -9.89 -5.87 -29.31
N ARG A 13 -10.26 -6.33 -28.12
CA ARG A 13 -10.93 -5.51 -27.10
C ARG A 13 -10.08 -4.32 -26.66
N ARG A 14 -8.78 -4.52 -26.48
CA ARG A 14 -7.86 -3.44 -26.12
C ARG A 14 -7.76 -2.40 -27.25
N SER A 15 -7.65 -2.84 -28.50
CA SER A 15 -7.59 -1.96 -29.69
C SER A 15 -8.87 -1.14 -29.86
N ILE A 16 -10.05 -1.75 -29.72
CA ILE A 16 -11.34 -1.05 -29.78
C ILE A 16 -11.43 0.02 -28.71
N ARG A 17 -11.00 -0.28 -27.51
CA ARG A 17 -11.00 0.67 -26.39
C ARG A 17 -10.08 1.86 -26.66
N ILE A 18 -8.86 1.63 -27.16
CA ILE A 18 -7.93 2.70 -27.54
C ILE A 18 -8.56 3.59 -28.60
N ALA A 19 -9.14 2.99 -29.65
CA ALA A 19 -9.80 3.72 -30.71
C ALA A 19 -11.00 4.55 -30.19
N LEU A 20 -11.76 4.02 -29.27
CA LEU A 20 -12.93 4.69 -28.67
C LEU A 20 -12.51 5.88 -27.79
N VAL A 21 -11.50 5.70 -26.95
CA VAL A 21 -10.92 6.78 -26.16
C VAL A 21 -10.35 7.87 -27.04
N ALA A 22 -9.58 7.49 -28.09
CA ALA A 22 -9.02 8.43 -29.05
C ALA A 22 -10.13 9.22 -29.77
N ALA A 23 -11.20 8.54 -30.21
CA ALA A 23 -12.35 9.18 -30.87
C ALA A 23 -13.04 10.20 -29.96
N VAL A 24 -13.26 9.86 -28.67
CA VAL A 24 -13.86 10.78 -27.67
C VAL A 24 -12.97 12.00 -27.48
N LEU A 25 -11.65 11.83 -27.35
CA LEU A 25 -10.72 12.93 -27.16
C LEU A 25 -10.63 13.83 -28.41
N VAL A 26 -10.57 13.23 -29.61
CA VAL A 26 -10.59 13.97 -30.87
C VAL A 26 -11.90 14.75 -31.04
N ALA A 27 -13.04 14.12 -30.73
CA ALA A 27 -14.33 14.80 -30.73
C ALA A 27 -14.37 15.94 -29.70
N GLY A 28 -13.77 15.76 -28.54
CA GLY A 28 -13.58 16.77 -27.51
C GLY A 28 -12.86 18.01 -28.06
N VAL A 29 -11.74 17.79 -28.77
CA VAL A 29 -10.98 18.87 -29.37
C VAL A 29 -11.71 19.53 -30.54
N LEU A 30 -12.32 18.76 -31.44
CA LEU A 30 -12.90 19.27 -32.69
C LEU A 30 -14.32 19.84 -32.50
N ARG A 31 -15.13 19.22 -31.63
CA ARG A 31 -16.56 19.59 -31.49
C ARG A 31 -16.86 20.42 -30.24
N PHE A 32 -16.10 20.21 -29.15
CA PHE A 32 -16.31 20.87 -27.87
C PHE A 32 -15.20 21.88 -27.55
N GLU A 33 -14.28 22.11 -28.49
CA GLU A 33 -13.19 23.09 -28.37
C GLU A 33 -12.33 22.89 -27.12
N TRP A 34 -12.14 21.62 -26.70
CA TRP A 34 -11.29 21.30 -25.56
C TRP A 34 -9.85 21.71 -25.84
N GLY A 35 -9.39 22.68 -25.07
CA GLY A 35 -7.99 23.09 -25.13
C GLY A 35 -7.06 22.04 -24.49
N PRO A 36 -5.75 22.14 -24.72
CA PRO A 36 -4.75 21.22 -24.20
C PRO A 36 -4.78 21.11 -22.68
N GLN A 37 -5.11 22.19 -21.97
CA GLN A 37 -5.24 22.18 -20.51
C GLN A 37 -6.36 21.24 -20.02
N LEU A 38 -7.50 21.22 -20.69
CA LEU A 38 -8.61 20.32 -20.36
C LEU A 38 -8.24 18.85 -20.59
N LEU A 39 -7.53 18.56 -21.68
CA LEU A 39 -7.04 17.23 -21.98
C LEU A 39 -6.03 16.75 -20.92
N LEU A 40 -5.08 17.61 -20.57
CA LEU A 40 -4.10 17.33 -19.53
C LEU A 40 -4.76 17.10 -18.16
N PHE A 41 -5.84 17.83 -17.86
CA PHE A 41 -6.63 17.61 -16.66
C PHE A 41 -7.31 16.22 -16.66
N VAL A 42 -7.91 15.79 -17.79
CA VAL A 42 -8.47 14.44 -17.92
C VAL A 42 -7.39 13.37 -17.70
N TYR A 43 -6.20 13.55 -18.25
CA TYR A 43 -5.08 12.63 -18.05
C TYR A 43 -4.56 12.62 -16.60
N TRP A 44 -4.54 13.78 -15.95
CA TRP A 44 -4.21 13.87 -14.54
C TRP A 44 -5.21 13.09 -13.67
N VAL A 45 -6.51 13.22 -13.94
CA VAL A 45 -7.55 12.43 -13.25
C VAL A 45 -7.36 10.94 -13.55
N GLU A 46 -7.15 10.57 -14.83
CA GLU A 46 -6.89 9.17 -15.22
C GLU A 46 -5.68 8.59 -14.50
N ALA A 47 -4.58 9.32 -14.44
CA ALA A 47 -3.37 8.88 -13.76
C ALA A 47 -3.60 8.65 -12.26
N GLY A 48 -4.34 9.52 -11.58
CA GLY A 48 -4.67 9.36 -10.17
C GLY A 48 -5.54 8.12 -9.91
N ILE A 49 -6.60 7.92 -10.71
CA ILE A 49 -7.48 6.76 -10.58
C ILE A 49 -6.71 5.47 -10.90
N ALA A 50 -5.87 5.48 -11.94
CA ALA A 50 -5.07 4.33 -12.31
C ALA A 50 -4.00 3.99 -11.25
N ALA A 51 -3.39 5.01 -10.64
CA ALA A 51 -2.48 4.82 -9.49
C ALA A 51 -3.22 4.21 -8.30
N GLY A 52 -4.40 4.74 -7.95
CA GLY A 52 -5.25 4.16 -6.90
C GLY A 52 -5.64 2.70 -7.17
N ARG A 53 -5.99 2.39 -8.43
CA ARG A 53 -6.22 1.00 -8.84
C ARG A 53 -4.97 0.14 -8.66
N GLY A 54 -3.78 0.61 -9.05
CA GLY A 54 -2.52 -0.11 -8.87
C GLY A 54 -2.22 -0.39 -7.40
N VAL A 55 -2.50 0.57 -6.52
CA VAL A 55 -2.42 0.42 -5.05
C VAL A 55 -3.33 -0.70 -4.57
N LEU A 56 -4.61 -0.70 -5.00
CA LEU A 56 -5.56 -1.75 -4.65
C LEU A 56 -5.12 -3.13 -5.18
N GLN A 57 -4.67 -3.20 -6.43
CA GLN A 57 -4.15 -4.44 -7.01
C GLN A 57 -2.95 -5.00 -6.22
N SER A 58 -2.06 -4.11 -5.75
CA SER A 58 -0.92 -4.51 -4.92
C SER A 58 -1.33 -5.12 -3.58
N LEU A 59 -2.45 -4.70 -2.99
CA LEU A 59 -2.97 -5.30 -1.75
C LEU A 59 -3.40 -6.76 -1.93
N PHE A 60 -3.94 -7.08 -3.11
CA PHE A 60 -4.42 -8.43 -3.44
C PHE A 60 -3.37 -9.30 -4.13
N ALA A 61 -2.17 -8.79 -4.37
CA ALA A 61 -1.12 -9.53 -5.05
C ALA A 61 -0.62 -10.71 -4.20
N GLU A 62 -0.70 -11.93 -4.74
CA GLU A 62 -0.35 -13.14 -4.02
C GLU A 62 1.16 -13.34 -3.94
N ARG A 63 1.89 -12.97 -4.98
CA ARG A 63 3.34 -13.13 -5.00
C ARG A 63 4.04 -12.07 -4.15
N PRO A 64 4.97 -12.46 -3.27
CA PRO A 64 5.75 -11.50 -2.52
C PRO A 64 6.63 -10.68 -3.46
N PRO A 65 6.93 -9.42 -3.10
CA PRO A 65 7.93 -8.66 -3.81
C PRO A 65 9.33 -9.26 -3.61
N SER A 66 10.24 -9.00 -4.56
CA SER A 66 11.62 -9.47 -4.45
C SER A 66 12.31 -8.97 -3.19
N GLU A 67 13.33 -9.69 -2.72
CA GLU A 67 14.10 -9.30 -1.52
C GLU A 67 14.78 -7.92 -1.65
N ALA A 68 15.08 -7.50 -2.88
CA ALA A 68 15.62 -6.17 -3.17
C ALA A 68 14.65 -5.04 -2.75
N TYR A 69 13.35 -5.33 -2.72
CA TYR A 69 12.27 -4.40 -2.33
C TYR A 69 11.81 -4.58 -0.90
N ARG A 70 12.28 -5.61 -0.19
CA ARG A 70 11.96 -5.74 1.24
C ARG A 70 12.46 -4.52 1.98
N PRO A 71 11.60 -3.83 2.71
CA PRO A 71 12.00 -2.69 3.52
C PRO A 71 12.92 -3.19 4.63
N ARG A 72 14.22 -3.00 4.44
CA ARG A 72 15.20 -3.30 5.49
C ARG A 72 15.14 -2.21 6.56
N GLY A 73 14.77 -2.62 7.75
CA GLY A 73 14.82 -1.96 9.07
C GLY A 73 14.70 -0.43 9.21
N THR A 74 15.41 0.35 8.44
CA THR A 74 15.50 1.81 8.61
C THR A 74 14.64 2.62 7.62
N ARG A 75 14.03 1.97 6.62
CA ARG A 75 13.29 2.67 5.55
C ARG A 75 11.77 2.69 5.77
N MET A 76 11.27 1.93 6.73
CA MET A 76 9.85 1.91 7.06
C MET A 76 9.56 2.47 8.43
N PRO A 77 8.53 3.31 8.56
CA PRO A 77 8.04 3.66 9.88
C PRO A 77 7.54 2.39 10.58
N PHE A 78 8.19 2.02 11.67
CA PHE A 78 7.65 1.06 12.60
C PHE A 78 6.20 1.45 12.95
N PRO A 79 5.21 0.55 12.98
CA PRO A 79 5.26 -0.92 13.06
C PRO A 79 4.97 -1.66 11.75
N LEU A 80 4.65 -0.94 10.65
CA LEU A 80 4.25 -1.56 9.39
C LEU A 80 5.27 -2.58 8.86
N ALA A 81 6.55 -2.44 9.23
CA ALA A 81 7.60 -3.38 8.85
C ALA A 81 7.28 -4.83 9.32
N ALA A 82 6.62 -4.98 10.47
CA ALA A 82 6.22 -6.30 10.99
C ALA A 82 5.23 -7.03 10.09
N LEU A 83 4.45 -6.29 9.28
CA LEU A 83 3.53 -6.90 8.31
C LEU A 83 4.24 -7.53 7.12
N ALA A 84 5.48 -7.10 6.80
CA ALA A 84 6.20 -7.57 5.61
C ALA A 84 6.52 -9.06 5.65
N ASP A 85 6.62 -9.63 6.85
CA ASP A 85 6.95 -11.04 7.06
C ASP A 85 5.70 -11.91 7.34
N VAL A 86 4.50 -11.30 7.39
CA VAL A 86 3.24 -12.04 7.62
C VAL A 86 2.90 -12.87 6.40
N ARG A 87 2.69 -14.17 6.62
CA ARG A 87 2.29 -15.14 5.60
C ARG A 87 0.78 -15.30 5.54
N GLY A 88 0.29 -15.70 4.36
CA GLY A 88 -1.12 -15.89 4.11
C GLY A 88 -1.90 -14.60 3.87
N GLY A 89 -3.20 -14.72 3.67
CA GLY A 89 -4.07 -13.61 3.28
C GLY A 89 -5.39 -13.58 4.04
N VAL A 90 -5.86 -12.37 4.33
CA VAL A 90 -7.11 -12.11 5.04
C VAL A 90 -8.26 -12.00 4.04
N ARG A 91 -9.27 -12.86 4.13
CA ARG A 91 -10.48 -12.77 3.32
C ARG A 91 -11.49 -11.81 3.93
N LEU A 92 -11.63 -10.62 3.35
CA LEU A 92 -12.60 -9.62 3.80
C LEU A 92 -14.04 -9.96 3.36
N ALA A 93 -14.18 -10.60 2.21
CA ALA A 93 -15.47 -11.05 1.68
C ALA A 93 -15.27 -12.28 0.78
N SER A 94 -16.31 -13.12 0.65
CA SER A 94 -16.22 -14.36 -0.12
C SER A 94 -16.02 -14.14 -1.65
N TRP A 95 -16.39 -12.97 -2.15
CA TRP A 95 -16.27 -12.58 -3.56
C TRP A 95 -15.00 -11.80 -3.88
N LEU A 96 -14.22 -11.41 -2.85
CA LEU A 96 -12.94 -10.72 -3.01
C LEU A 96 -11.77 -11.70 -2.83
N PRO A 97 -10.68 -11.53 -3.57
CA PRO A 97 -9.43 -12.23 -3.27
C PRO A 97 -8.92 -11.84 -1.88
N PRO A 98 -8.07 -12.66 -1.28
CA PRO A 98 -7.46 -12.34 0.01
C PRO A 98 -6.64 -11.04 -0.08
N VAL A 99 -6.68 -10.23 0.96
CA VAL A 99 -5.75 -9.11 1.18
C VAL A 99 -4.53 -9.66 1.88
N TYR A 100 -3.34 -9.47 1.31
CA TYR A 100 -2.09 -9.94 1.89
C TYR A 100 -1.47 -8.85 2.77
N PRO A 101 -1.41 -9.03 4.11
CA PRO A 101 -0.85 -8.03 5.03
C PRO A 101 0.59 -7.66 4.67
N ARG A 102 1.38 -8.60 4.18
CA ARG A 102 2.77 -8.38 3.72
C ARG A 102 2.91 -7.32 2.64
N ASN A 103 1.83 -7.02 1.90
CA ASN A 103 1.84 -6.02 0.85
C ASN A 103 1.59 -4.59 1.36
N VAL A 104 1.00 -4.45 2.56
CA VAL A 104 0.66 -3.14 3.15
C VAL A 104 1.86 -2.20 3.24
N PRO A 105 3.05 -2.62 3.71
CA PRO A 105 4.24 -1.79 3.73
C PRO A 105 4.56 -1.16 2.36
N TYR A 106 4.50 -1.94 1.29
CA TYR A 106 4.79 -1.47 -0.08
C TYR A 106 3.74 -0.51 -0.60
N VAL A 107 2.48 -0.80 -0.29
CA VAL A 107 1.34 0.07 -0.61
C VAL A 107 1.50 1.44 0.04
N VAL A 108 1.86 1.49 1.32
CA VAL A 108 2.10 2.76 2.03
C VAL A 108 3.24 3.53 1.39
N LEU A 109 4.37 2.87 1.07
CA LEU A 109 5.48 3.50 0.37
C LEU A 109 5.10 4.03 -1.02
N ALA A 110 4.18 3.37 -1.71
CA ALA A 110 3.69 3.81 -3.02
C ALA A 110 2.69 4.98 -2.90
N VAL A 111 1.84 4.97 -1.87
CA VAL A 111 0.82 6.02 -1.65
C VAL A 111 1.43 7.35 -1.27
N ILE A 112 2.50 7.38 -0.45
CA ILE A 112 3.14 8.62 0.01
C ILE A 112 3.53 9.55 -1.15
N PRO A 113 4.33 9.12 -2.14
CA PRO A 113 4.68 9.98 -3.27
C PRO A 113 3.47 10.34 -4.15
N ILE A 114 2.50 9.44 -4.32
CA ILE A 114 1.27 9.76 -5.07
C ILE A 114 0.50 10.87 -4.35
N ALA A 115 0.30 10.75 -3.04
CA ALA A 115 -0.41 11.75 -2.24
C ALA A 115 0.30 13.11 -2.24
N ALA A 116 1.62 13.15 -2.40
CA ALA A 116 2.38 14.39 -2.49
C ALA A 116 2.33 15.00 -3.91
N PHE A 117 2.65 14.22 -4.93
CA PHE A 117 2.86 14.74 -6.28
C PHE A 117 1.58 14.87 -7.10
N TRP A 118 0.59 14.00 -6.90
CA TRP A 118 -0.65 14.07 -7.69
C TRP A 118 -1.47 15.33 -7.40
N PRO A 119 -1.73 15.76 -6.14
CA PRO A 119 -2.40 17.04 -5.88
C PRO A 119 -1.57 18.23 -6.36
N LEU A 120 -0.25 18.20 -6.18
CA LEU A 120 0.63 19.27 -6.66
C LEU A 120 0.53 19.43 -8.18
N ALA A 121 0.53 18.34 -8.94
CA ALA A 121 0.30 18.37 -10.38
C ALA A 121 -1.06 19.00 -10.72
N GLY A 122 -2.11 18.65 -9.99
CA GLY A 122 -3.44 19.25 -10.15
C GLY A 122 -3.46 20.77 -9.88
N LEU A 123 -2.80 21.21 -8.82
CA LEU A 123 -2.68 22.63 -8.48
C LEU A 123 -1.93 23.43 -9.57
N LEU A 124 -0.88 22.84 -10.13
CA LEU A 124 -0.13 23.44 -11.25
C LEU A 124 -0.97 23.49 -12.52
N LEU A 125 -1.67 22.42 -12.88
CA LEU A 125 -2.52 22.34 -14.08
C LEU A 125 -3.73 23.28 -14.00
N THR A 126 -4.28 23.52 -12.81
CA THR A 126 -5.42 24.40 -12.60
C THR A 126 -5.05 25.89 -12.41
N GLY A 127 -3.74 26.17 -12.32
CA GLY A 127 -3.24 27.54 -12.08
C GLY A 127 -3.47 28.05 -10.64
N ALA A 128 -3.82 27.16 -9.72
CA ALA A 128 -4.10 27.54 -8.33
C ALA A 128 -2.85 28.02 -7.55
N VAL A 129 -1.65 27.56 -7.96
CA VAL A 129 -0.38 27.87 -7.27
C VAL A 129 0.52 28.79 -8.11
N ALA A 130 0.37 28.77 -9.43
CA ALA A 130 1.24 29.54 -10.33
C ALA A 130 0.41 30.33 -11.34
N PRO A 131 0.69 31.62 -11.57
CA PRO A 131 -0.02 32.47 -12.54
C PRO A 131 0.24 32.09 -14.01
N PHE A 132 0.93 30.98 -14.26
CA PHE A 132 1.30 30.51 -15.61
C PHE A 132 0.13 30.00 -16.44
N VAL A 133 -1.02 29.74 -15.82
CA VAL A 133 -2.19 29.20 -16.50
C VAL A 133 -3.40 30.07 -16.20
N THR A 134 -4.19 30.36 -17.24
CA THR A 134 -5.47 31.07 -17.11
C THR A 134 -6.42 30.29 -16.19
N THR A 135 -7.28 31.00 -15.47
CA THR A 135 -8.27 30.43 -14.54
C THR A 135 -8.96 29.20 -15.14
N PHE A 136 -8.83 28.05 -14.48
CA PHE A 136 -9.40 26.80 -14.94
C PHE A 136 -10.92 26.80 -14.70
N ALA A 137 -11.69 26.87 -15.77
CA ALA A 137 -13.16 26.77 -15.76
C ALA A 137 -13.60 25.56 -16.58
N PRO A 138 -13.78 24.37 -15.95
CA PRO A 138 -14.12 23.15 -16.67
C PRO A 138 -15.56 23.22 -17.21
N PRO A 139 -15.77 22.96 -18.51
CA PRO A 139 -17.10 22.85 -19.07
C PRO A 139 -17.82 21.60 -18.54
N GLN A 140 -19.17 21.62 -18.51
CA GLN A 140 -19.94 20.47 -18.03
C GLN A 140 -19.63 19.17 -18.80
N THR A 141 -19.33 19.27 -20.09
CA THR A 141 -18.94 18.13 -20.95
C THR A 141 -17.68 17.40 -20.47
N LEU A 142 -16.80 18.08 -19.74
CA LEU A 142 -15.59 17.49 -19.17
C LEU A 142 -15.90 16.40 -18.15
N TRP A 143 -16.95 16.58 -17.36
CA TRP A 143 -17.35 15.61 -16.34
C TRP A 143 -17.82 14.29 -16.95
N LEU A 144 -18.36 14.31 -18.18
CA LEU A 144 -18.64 13.06 -18.93
C LEU A 144 -17.37 12.30 -19.28
N ALA A 145 -16.30 13.01 -19.65
CA ALA A 145 -14.99 12.37 -19.89
C ALA A 145 -14.40 11.80 -18.60
N VAL A 146 -14.48 12.55 -17.50
CA VAL A 146 -14.04 12.07 -16.18
C VAL A 146 -14.84 10.82 -15.78
N LEU A 147 -16.16 10.83 -15.94
CA LEU A 147 -17.00 9.66 -15.67
C LEU A 147 -16.60 8.45 -16.53
N ALA A 148 -16.36 8.65 -17.83
CA ALA A 148 -15.90 7.60 -18.72
C ALA A 148 -14.55 7.02 -18.28
N VAL A 149 -13.63 7.84 -17.80
CA VAL A 149 -12.35 7.39 -17.20
C VAL A 149 -12.60 6.54 -15.96
N VAL A 150 -13.43 7.02 -15.02
CA VAL A 150 -13.76 6.27 -13.79
C VAL A 150 -14.36 4.91 -14.13
N VAL A 151 -15.36 4.87 -14.99
CA VAL A 151 -16.00 3.62 -15.44
C VAL A 151 -14.97 2.71 -16.14
N GLY A 152 -14.14 3.26 -17.02
CA GLY A 152 -13.11 2.50 -17.72
C GLY A 152 -12.09 1.86 -16.77
N GLN A 153 -11.67 2.57 -15.73
CA GLN A 153 -10.75 2.05 -14.72
C GLN A 153 -11.42 1.02 -13.80
N ALA A 154 -12.71 1.23 -13.45
CA ALA A 154 -13.48 0.27 -12.68
C ALA A 154 -13.68 -1.05 -13.44
N VAL A 155 -14.02 -0.98 -14.73
CA VAL A 155 -14.13 -2.19 -15.59
C VAL A 155 -12.79 -2.93 -15.65
N ARG A 156 -11.67 -2.22 -15.82
CA ARG A 156 -10.33 -2.84 -15.81
C ARG A 156 -10.02 -3.55 -14.49
N PHE A 157 -10.45 -2.98 -13.37
CA PHE A 157 -10.26 -3.59 -12.06
C PHE A 157 -11.10 -4.85 -11.90
N VAL A 158 -12.37 -4.81 -12.32
CA VAL A 158 -13.28 -5.97 -12.29
C VAL A 158 -12.77 -7.08 -13.23
N ASP A 159 -12.31 -6.73 -14.44
CA ASP A 159 -11.75 -7.72 -15.38
C ASP A 159 -10.48 -8.38 -14.78
N TRP A 160 -9.63 -7.61 -14.09
CA TRP A 160 -8.46 -8.13 -13.41
C TRP A 160 -8.83 -9.11 -12.28
N LEU A 161 -9.86 -8.77 -11.47
CA LEU A 161 -10.37 -9.67 -10.42
C LEU A 161 -10.92 -10.98 -11.02
N ARG A 162 -11.71 -10.87 -12.10
CA ARG A 162 -12.34 -12.06 -12.75
C ARG A 162 -11.32 -12.95 -13.46
N ALA A 163 -10.24 -12.40 -13.93
CA ALA A 163 -9.19 -13.16 -14.60
C ALA A 163 -8.23 -13.85 -13.63
N GLU A 164 -8.46 -13.73 -12.30
CA GLU A 164 -7.61 -14.30 -11.25
C GLU A 164 -6.12 -13.91 -11.40
N THR A 165 -5.88 -12.76 -12.03
CA THR A 165 -4.53 -12.29 -12.34
C THR A 165 -3.75 -11.90 -11.05
N TYR A 166 -4.45 -11.76 -9.93
CA TYR A 166 -3.84 -11.49 -8.62
C TYR A 166 -2.90 -12.61 -8.17
N GLU A 167 -3.14 -13.87 -8.56
CA GLU A 167 -2.28 -15.02 -8.25
C GLU A 167 -0.88 -14.90 -8.88
N SER A 168 -0.79 -14.29 -10.04
CA SER A 168 0.49 -14.06 -10.75
C SER A 168 1.09 -12.67 -10.55
N THR A 169 0.36 -11.77 -9.88
CA THR A 169 0.78 -10.39 -9.65
C THR A 169 1.65 -10.33 -8.40
N ALA A 170 2.78 -9.64 -8.48
CA ALA A 170 3.59 -9.31 -7.33
C ALA A 170 3.30 -7.89 -6.84
N ALA A 171 3.42 -7.66 -5.54
CA ALA A 171 3.24 -6.34 -4.92
C ALA A 171 4.45 -5.43 -5.18
N THR A 172 4.88 -5.32 -6.43
CA THR A 172 6.10 -4.58 -6.79
C THR A 172 5.91 -3.07 -6.87
N GLY A 173 4.65 -2.61 -6.86
CA GLY A 173 4.36 -1.21 -7.10
C GLY A 173 4.70 -0.72 -8.52
N GLY A 174 5.10 -1.62 -9.43
CA GLY A 174 5.54 -1.25 -10.79
C GLY A 174 4.48 -0.44 -11.53
N SER A 175 3.23 -0.91 -11.56
CA SER A 175 2.13 -0.15 -12.15
C SER A 175 1.93 1.22 -11.48
N THR A 176 2.08 1.29 -10.17
CA THR A 176 1.94 2.53 -9.37
C THR A 176 3.09 3.50 -9.67
N ARG A 177 4.34 3.01 -9.78
CA ARG A 177 5.51 3.82 -10.15
C ARG A 177 5.36 4.44 -11.53
N ARG A 178 4.87 3.69 -12.51
CA ARG A 178 4.58 4.20 -13.86
C ARG A 178 3.64 5.41 -13.82
N TYR A 179 2.56 5.31 -13.07
CA TYR A 179 1.62 6.42 -12.93
C TYR A 179 2.21 7.60 -12.15
N LEU A 180 3.07 7.33 -11.16
CA LEU A 180 3.79 8.39 -10.46
C LEU A 180 4.72 9.16 -11.41
N VAL A 181 5.51 8.47 -12.24
CA VAL A 181 6.35 9.10 -13.26
C VAL A 181 5.50 9.93 -14.22
N LEU A 182 4.38 9.39 -14.68
CA LEU A 182 3.46 10.13 -15.56
C LEU A 182 2.93 11.40 -14.86
N VAL A 183 2.56 11.32 -13.59
CA VAL A 183 2.09 12.48 -12.80
C VAL A 183 3.19 13.53 -12.65
N VAL A 184 4.42 13.11 -12.36
CA VAL A 184 5.57 14.02 -12.24
C VAL A 184 5.88 14.68 -13.59
N VAL A 185 5.87 13.91 -14.67
CA VAL A 185 6.05 14.45 -16.04
C VAL A 185 4.94 15.44 -16.38
N LEU A 186 3.69 15.13 -16.08
CA LEU A 186 2.57 16.07 -16.26
C LEU A 186 2.75 17.33 -15.41
N ALA A 187 3.20 17.23 -14.18
CA ALA A 187 3.40 18.39 -13.31
C ALA A 187 4.48 19.34 -13.80
N VAL A 188 5.55 18.81 -14.41
CA VAL A 188 6.71 19.60 -14.84
C VAL A 188 6.58 20.01 -16.30
N VAL A 189 6.22 19.08 -17.19
CA VAL A 189 6.25 19.31 -18.64
C VAL A 189 5.01 20.06 -19.13
N ALA A 190 3.83 19.80 -18.54
CA ALA A 190 2.61 20.41 -19.02
C ALA A 190 2.60 21.96 -18.93
N PRO A 191 3.01 22.58 -17.82
CA PRO A 191 3.12 24.05 -17.74
C PRO A 191 4.07 24.62 -18.78
N LEU A 192 5.25 23.99 -18.98
CA LEU A 192 6.25 24.43 -19.96
C LEU A 192 5.73 24.32 -21.39
N VAL A 193 5.02 23.26 -21.73
CA VAL A 193 4.39 23.08 -23.05
C VAL A 193 3.31 24.13 -23.27
N LEU A 194 2.47 24.39 -22.28
CA LEU A 194 1.39 25.38 -22.37
C LEU A 194 1.94 26.81 -22.53
N GLU A 195 2.99 27.15 -21.80
CA GLU A 195 3.65 28.46 -21.88
C GLU A 195 4.40 28.64 -23.21
N GLY A 196 5.21 27.66 -23.61
CA GLY A 196 5.91 27.66 -24.89
C GLY A 196 4.95 27.78 -26.09
N ALA A 197 3.82 27.11 -26.01
CA ALA A 197 2.78 27.19 -27.01
C ALA A 197 2.10 28.56 -27.09
N ALA A 198 1.87 29.18 -25.96
CA ALA A 198 1.33 30.56 -25.91
C ALA A 198 2.33 31.55 -26.52
N ALA A 199 3.63 31.37 -26.28
CA ALA A 199 4.69 32.22 -26.81
C ALA A 199 4.91 32.05 -28.33
N THR A 200 4.72 30.84 -28.88
CA THR A 200 4.96 30.53 -30.28
C THR A 200 3.78 30.76 -31.20
N GLY A 201 2.59 31.14 -30.68
CA GLY A 201 1.38 31.33 -31.46
C GLY A 201 0.81 30.05 -32.09
N VAL A 202 1.27 28.87 -31.64
CA VAL A 202 0.69 27.58 -32.06
C VAL A 202 -0.75 27.50 -31.64
N GLY A 203 -1.68 27.29 -32.57
CA GLY A 203 -3.10 27.28 -32.30
C GLY A 203 -3.52 26.20 -31.28
N ARG A 204 -4.49 26.51 -30.42
CA ARG A 204 -5.04 25.60 -29.42
C ARG A 204 -5.43 24.24 -29.98
N LEU A 205 -5.97 24.21 -31.20
CA LEU A 205 -6.38 23.00 -31.90
C LEU A 205 -5.18 22.08 -32.19
N SER A 206 -4.09 22.63 -32.73
CA SER A 206 -2.89 21.85 -33.05
C SER A 206 -2.25 21.25 -31.83
N LEU A 207 -2.23 22.00 -30.74
CA LEU A 207 -1.71 21.50 -29.47
C LEU A 207 -2.61 20.41 -28.86
N GLY A 208 -3.93 20.64 -28.88
CA GLY A 208 -4.88 19.63 -28.40
C GLY A 208 -4.74 18.31 -29.18
N LEU A 209 -4.67 18.38 -30.50
CA LEU A 209 -4.43 17.21 -31.36
C LEU A 209 -3.05 16.56 -31.10
N GLY A 210 -2.01 17.37 -30.85
CA GLY A 210 -0.68 16.89 -30.47
C GLY A 210 -0.70 16.10 -29.16
N VAL A 211 -1.38 16.59 -28.14
CA VAL A 211 -1.56 15.89 -26.85
C VAL A 211 -2.31 14.56 -27.05
N VAL A 212 -3.37 14.54 -27.84
CA VAL A 212 -4.09 13.30 -28.20
C VAL A 212 -3.19 12.33 -28.97
N ALA A 213 -2.41 12.82 -29.94
CA ALA A 213 -1.52 11.98 -30.72
C ALA A 213 -0.44 11.30 -29.85
N VAL A 214 0.17 12.03 -28.92
CA VAL A 214 1.15 11.48 -27.96
C VAL A 214 0.49 10.39 -27.09
N ARG A 215 -0.73 10.63 -26.62
CA ARG A 215 -1.48 9.63 -25.83
C ARG A 215 -1.76 8.37 -26.65
N VAL A 216 -2.26 8.52 -27.87
CA VAL A 216 -2.57 7.37 -28.75
C VAL A 216 -1.29 6.60 -29.09
N ALA A 217 -0.18 7.31 -29.37
CA ALA A 217 1.11 6.67 -29.60
C ALA A 217 1.57 5.85 -28.39
N TYR A 218 1.45 6.40 -27.19
CA TYR A 218 1.74 5.69 -25.95
C TYR A 218 0.89 4.41 -25.80
N ASP A 219 -0.44 4.51 -26.00
CA ASP A 219 -1.34 3.37 -25.88
C ASP A 219 -1.05 2.29 -26.94
N LEU A 220 -0.64 2.68 -28.16
CA LEU A 220 -0.25 1.75 -29.23
C LEU A 220 1.09 1.05 -28.94
N VAL A 221 2.05 1.77 -28.38
CA VAL A 221 3.33 1.18 -27.94
C VAL A 221 3.07 0.16 -26.83
N GLU A 222 2.26 0.51 -25.83
CA GLU A 222 1.92 -0.39 -24.73
C GLU A 222 1.10 -1.61 -25.20
N LEU A 223 0.29 -1.46 -26.28
CA LEU A 223 -0.43 -2.57 -26.90
C LEU A 223 0.52 -3.56 -27.59
N ARG A 224 1.54 -3.05 -28.31
CA ARG A 224 2.49 -3.86 -29.07
C ARG A 224 3.62 -4.44 -28.21
N HIS A 225 4.02 -3.69 -27.20
CA HIS A 225 5.13 -4.02 -26.31
C HIS A 225 4.67 -3.82 -24.85
N PRO A 226 3.85 -4.74 -24.31
CA PRO A 226 3.36 -4.64 -22.95
C PRO A 226 4.53 -4.58 -21.95
N GLY A 227 4.52 -3.58 -21.07
CA GLY A 227 5.57 -3.42 -20.06
C GLY A 227 6.89 -2.81 -20.58
N TRP A 228 6.98 -2.43 -21.88
CA TRP A 228 8.22 -1.83 -22.41
C TRP A 228 8.61 -0.54 -21.68
N VAL A 229 7.65 0.33 -21.41
CA VAL A 229 7.89 1.57 -20.66
C VAL A 229 8.33 1.25 -19.22
N GLU A 230 7.77 0.20 -18.64
CA GLU A 230 8.10 -0.25 -17.29
C GLU A 230 9.54 -0.80 -17.23
N SER A 231 9.90 -1.69 -18.16
CA SER A 231 11.26 -2.25 -18.24
C SER A 231 12.32 -1.24 -18.66
N ALA A 232 11.97 -0.20 -19.45
CA ALA A 232 12.89 0.85 -19.83
C ALA A 232 13.19 1.85 -18.71
N VAL A 233 12.25 2.04 -17.77
CA VAL A 233 12.38 3.02 -16.67
C VAL A 233 12.73 2.34 -15.35
N PHE A 234 12.35 1.09 -15.16
CA PHE A 234 12.58 0.32 -13.94
C PHE A 234 13.27 -0.99 -14.29
N SER A 235 14.29 -1.37 -13.53
CA SER A 235 14.94 -2.68 -13.66
C SER A 235 13.95 -3.80 -13.40
N ASP A 236 14.10 -4.93 -14.13
CA ASP A 236 13.32 -6.15 -13.92
C ASP A 236 13.35 -6.55 -12.44
N GLU A 237 12.20 -6.45 -11.80
CA GLU A 237 12.02 -6.87 -10.43
C GLU A 237 11.81 -8.39 -10.44
N THR A 238 12.80 -9.13 -10.00
CA THR A 238 12.60 -10.55 -9.76
C THR A 238 11.56 -10.73 -8.68
N VAL A 239 10.52 -11.48 -8.99
CA VAL A 239 9.48 -11.88 -8.04
C VAL A 239 10.14 -12.75 -6.98
N GLY A 240 9.86 -12.48 -5.69
CA GLY A 240 10.34 -13.32 -4.61
C GLY A 240 9.63 -14.67 -4.62
N ASP A 241 10.38 -15.72 -4.34
CA ASP A 241 9.78 -17.03 -4.08
C ASP A 241 9.17 -17.04 -2.69
N GLU A 242 7.93 -17.49 -2.60
CA GLU A 242 7.31 -17.77 -1.32
C GLU A 242 7.90 -19.08 -0.80
N ARG A 243 8.78 -18.99 0.21
CA ARG A 243 9.24 -20.19 0.90
C ARG A 243 8.04 -20.77 1.66
N SER A 244 7.54 -21.92 1.21
CA SER A 244 6.55 -22.68 1.94
C SER A 244 7.14 -23.06 3.29
N VAL A 245 6.39 -22.85 4.37
CA VAL A 245 6.73 -23.39 5.67
C VAL A 245 6.08 -24.77 5.73
N GLU A 246 6.92 -25.81 5.70
CA GLU A 246 6.45 -27.18 5.88
C GLU A 246 6.05 -27.35 7.35
N THR A 247 4.82 -27.70 7.59
CA THR A 247 4.32 -28.02 8.92
C THR A 247 4.52 -29.51 9.17
N PRO A 248 4.87 -29.92 10.40
CA PRO A 248 4.98 -31.33 10.74
C PRO A 248 3.67 -32.07 10.51
N ASP A 249 3.79 -33.35 10.13
CA ASP A 249 2.63 -34.24 9.98
C ASP A 249 2.12 -34.68 11.38
N GLY A 250 0.81 -34.75 11.56
CA GLY A 250 0.19 -35.25 12.76
C GLY A 250 -0.55 -34.18 13.59
N GLU A 251 -1.02 -34.59 14.77
CA GLU A 251 -1.68 -33.68 15.71
C GLU A 251 -0.67 -33.06 16.69
N PRO A 252 -0.82 -31.76 17.03
CA PRO A 252 0.04 -31.14 18.03
C PRO A 252 -0.18 -31.77 19.42
N VAL A 253 0.90 -31.94 20.15
CA VAL A 253 0.88 -32.47 21.53
C VAL A 253 0.25 -31.44 22.49
N ALA A 254 0.48 -30.17 22.22
CA ALA A 254 -0.08 -29.05 22.96
C ALA A 254 -0.32 -27.86 22.05
N SER A 255 -1.26 -27.00 22.44
CA SER A 255 -1.50 -25.73 21.73
C SER A 255 -1.82 -24.65 22.75
N PHE A 256 -1.28 -23.45 22.51
CA PHE A 256 -1.58 -22.28 23.34
C PHE A 256 -1.76 -21.02 22.48
N GLU A 257 -2.63 -20.16 22.94
CA GLU A 257 -3.01 -18.93 22.23
C GLU A 257 -2.36 -17.71 22.88
N SER A 258 -2.07 -16.69 22.06
CA SER A 258 -1.68 -15.37 22.55
C SER A 258 -2.85 -14.68 23.25
N ASP A 259 -2.61 -14.02 24.39
CA ASP A 259 -3.64 -13.19 25.05
C ASP A 259 -3.89 -11.91 24.23
N ARG A 260 -5.12 -11.82 23.70
CA ARG A 260 -5.55 -10.67 22.87
C ARG A 260 -5.53 -9.36 23.65
N ARG A 261 -5.80 -9.40 24.98
CA ARG A 261 -5.80 -8.20 25.83
C ARG A 261 -4.39 -7.65 25.97
N GLY A 262 -3.41 -8.54 26.21
CA GLY A 262 -1.99 -8.18 26.26
C GLY A 262 -1.56 -7.48 24.99
N THR A 263 -1.87 -8.07 23.83
CA THR A 263 -1.56 -7.49 22.52
C THR A 263 -2.19 -6.11 22.33
N LEU A 264 -3.48 -5.94 22.67
CA LEU A 264 -4.16 -4.66 22.50
C LEU A 264 -3.57 -3.57 23.39
N VAL A 265 -3.30 -3.87 24.65
CA VAL A 265 -2.69 -2.90 25.59
C VAL A 265 -1.29 -2.54 25.16
N ALA A 266 -0.47 -3.53 24.77
CA ALA A 266 0.87 -3.30 24.25
C ALA A 266 0.86 -2.39 23.01
N SER A 267 -0.08 -2.63 22.10
CA SER A 267 -0.24 -1.82 20.89
C SER A 267 -0.61 -0.37 21.21
N VAL A 268 -1.51 -0.13 22.17
CA VAL A 268 -1.88 1.24 22.58
C VAL A 268 -0.68 1.94 23.22
N ILE A 269 -0.03 1.28 24.18
CA ILE A 269 1.15 1.85 24.88
C ILE A 269 2.27 2.12 23.87
N GLY A 270 2.59 1.14 23.01
CA GLY A 270 3.60 1.26 21.96
C GLY A 270 3.30 2.40 21.01
N GLY A 271 2.05 2.55 20.56
CA GLY A 271 1.62 3.63 19.69
C GLY A 271 1.76 5.02 20.31
N VAL A 272 1.38 5.18 21.58
CA VAL A 272 1.54 6.44 22.33
C VAL A 272 3.01 6.75 22.54
N LEU A 273 3.79 5.80 23.06
CA LEU A 273 5.23 6.00 23.32
C LEU A 273 6.01 6.32 22.05
N ALA A 274 5.76 5.57 20.96
CA ALA A 274 6.41 5.83 19.69
C ALA A 274 6.06 7.21 19.12
N SER A 275 4.89 7.77 19.46
CA SER A 275 4.49 9.12 19.05
C SER A 275 5.24 10.21 19.81
N VAL A 276 5.66 9.94 21.06
CA VAL A 276 6.35 10.91 21.94
C VAL A 276 7.86 10.74 21.83
N LEU A 277 8.35 9.51 21.68
CA LEU A 277 9.76 9.15 21.69
C LEU A 277 10.26 8.88 20.26
N GLY A 278 11.23 9.63 19.78
CA GLY A 278 11.98 9.28 18.57
C GLY A 278 11.41 9.77 17.24
N VAL A 279 11.45 8.92 16.22
CA VAL A 279 11.21 9.27 14.80
C VAL A 279 9.83 9.87 14.53
N MET A 280 8.84 9.55 15.35
CA MET A 280 7.46 10.03 15.19
C MET A 280 7.21 11.42 15.79
N LEU A 281 8.15 11.98 16.51
CA LEU A 281 8.02 13.34 17.03
C LEU A 281 7.83 14.37 15.90
N PHE A 282 8.53 14.19 14.77
CA PHE A 282 8.38 15.07 13.61
C PHE A 282 6.98 15.09 13.02
N PRO A 283 6.33 13.95 12.66
CA PRO A 283 4.92 13.94 12.24
C PRO A 283 3.96 14.56 13.26
N VAL A 284 4.17 14.34 14.56
CA VAL A 284 3.35 14.94 15.62
C VAL A 284 3.50 16.47 15.63
N LEU A 285 4.72 16.98 15.52
CA LEU A 285 4.97 18.43 15.43
C LEU A 285 4.35 19.04 14.16
N VAL A 286 4.48 18.35 13.02
CA VAL A 286 3.86 18.78 11.76
C VAL A 286 2.33 18.77 11.88
N GLY A 287 1.73 17.73 12.45
CA GLY A 287 0.30 17.66 12.71
C GLY A 287 -0.19 18.80 13.60
N GLY A 288 0.57 19.10 14.67
CA GLY A 288 0.31 20.23 15.54
C GLY A 288 0.40 21.57 14.82
N LEU A 289 1.43 21.77 13.99
CA LEU A 289 1.62 23.01 13.20
C LEU A 289 0.51 23.18 12.14
N VAL A 290 0.18 22.16 11.39
CA VAL A 290 -0.92 22.18 10.41
C VAL A 290 -2.23 22.46 11.12
N GLY A 291 -2.50 21.79 12.24
CA GLY A 291 -3.69 22.02 13.05
C GLY A 291 -3.76 23.46 13.57
N LEU A 292 -2.64 24.03 14.02
CA LEU A 292 -2.54 25.43 14.46
C LEU A 292 -2.92 26.40 13.34
N LEU A 293 -2.38 26.19 12.12
CA LEU A 293 -2.68 27.04 10.96
C LEU A 293 -4.14 26.91 10.52
N VAL A 294 -4.66 25.69 10.43
CA VAL A 294 -6.06 25.43 10.06
C VAL A 294 -7.02 25.96 11.13
N GLY A 295 -6.74 25.71 12.40
CA GLY A 295 -7.58 26.18 13.50
C GLY A 295 -7.63 27.70 13.59
N GLY A 296 -6.51 28.37 13.34
CA GLY A 296 -6.46 29.84 13.28
C GLY A 296 -7.24 30.42 12.11
N GLY A 297 -7.23 29.75 10.95
CA GLY A 297 -7.97 30.19 9.76
C GLY A 297 -9.47 29.85 9.79
N VAL A 298 -9.84 28.69 10.32
CA VAL A 298 -11.22 28.16 10.25
C VAL A 298 -12.06 28.60 11.44
N LEU A 299 -11.52 28.51 12.67
CA LEU A 299 -12.32 28.76 13.88
C LEU A 299 -12.49 30.24 14.20
N ALA A 300 -11.66 31.14 13.66
CA ALA A 300 -11.72 32.60 13.81
C ALA A 300 -11.91 33.06 15.27
N THR A 301 -11.45 32.27 16.26
CA THR A 301 -11.53 32.56 17.70
C THR A 301 -10.14 32.68 18.28
N PRO A 302 -9.93 33.41 19.40
CA PRO A 302 -8.61 33.50 20.04
C PRO A 302 -7.99 32.16 20.43
N SER A 303 -8.82 31.16 20.75
CA SER A 303 -8.42 29.79 21.07
C SER A 303 -8.28 28.86 19.85
N GLY A 304 -8.73 29.31 18.67
CA GLY A 304 -8.75 28.53 17.43
C GLY A 304 -7.41 27.84 17.10
N PRO A 305 -6.27 28.56 17.13
CA PRO A 305 -4.96 27.97 16.86
C PRO A 305 -4.58 26.86 17.85
N VAL A 306 -4.82 27.06 19.15
CA VAL A 306 -4.50 26.09 20.20
C VAL A 306 -5.36 24.83 20.06
N VAL A 307 -6.67 25.01 19.86
CA VAL A 307 -7.59 23.88 19.61
C VAL A 307 -7.19 23.13 18.35
N GLY A 308 -6.89 23.85 17.27
CA GLY A 308 -6.42 23.23 16.03
C GLY A 308 -5.13 22.44 16.21
N ALA A 309 -4.15 22.99 16.92
CA ALA A 309 -2.89 22.28 17.23
C ALA A 309 -3.16 21.01 18.04
N ALA A 310 -3.98 21.06 19.08
CA ALA A 310 -4.33 19.90 19.90
C ALA A 310 -5.05 18.82 19.08
N VAL A 311 -5.97 19.20 18.20
CA VAL A 311 -6.65 18.28 17.28
C VAL A 311 -5.65 17.67 16.30
N GLY A 312 -4.74 18.46 15.71
CA GLY A 312 -3.72 17.97 14.79
C GLY A 312 -2.80 16.92 15.44
N VAL A 313 -2.34 17.19 16.65
CA VAL A 313 -1.57 16.22 17.45
C VAL A 313 -2.39 14.97 17.74
N ALA A 314 -3.62 15.13 18.22
CA ALA A 314 -4.49 14.00 18.56
C ALA A 314 -4.79 13.10 17.36
N VAL A 315 -4.97 13.68 16.16
CA VAL A 315 -5.16 12.93 14.91
C VAL A 315 -3.92 12.09 14.59
N VAL A 316 -2.72 12.69 14.63
CA VAL A 316 -1.47 11.94 14.32
C VAL A 316 -1.24 10.81 15.31
N VAL A 317 -1.39 11.07 16.62
CA VAL A 317 -1.26 10.05 17.67
C VAL A 317 -2.34 8.99 17.52
N GLY A 318 -3.58 9.38 17.28
CA GLY A 318 -4.69 8.44 17.08
C GLY A 318 -4.49 7.52 15.88
N VAL A 319 -4.04 8.06 14.74
CA VAL A 319 -3.68 7.26 13.55
C VAL A 319 -2.54 6.30 13.89
N ARG A 320 -1.52 6.76 14.63
CA ARG A 320 -0.39 5.91 15.02
C ARG A 320 -0.84 4.75 15.91
N VAL A 321 -1.65 5.03 16.93
CA VAL A 321 -2.23 4.00 17.81
C VAL A 321 -3.09 3.02 17.01
N LEU A 322 -3.91 3.51 16.09
CA LEU A 322 -4.74 2.65 15.23
C LEU A 322 -3.88 1.72 14.37
N VAL A 323 -2.79 2.23 13.81
CA VAL A 323 -1.86 1.40 13.02
C VAL A 323 -1.23 0.31 13.90
N GLU A 324 -0.77 0.64 15.12
CA GLU A 324 -0.23 -0.36 16.05
C GLU A 324 -1.28 -1.41 16.44
N LEU A 325 -2.52 -0.98 16.70
CA LEU A 325 -3.61 -1.89 17.01
C LEU A 325 -3.90 -2.86 15.87
N VAL A 326 -3.96 -2.35 14.62
CA VAL A 326 -4.20 -3.20 13.44
C VAL A 326 -3.02 -4.15 13.22
N VAL A 327 -1.80 -3.68 13.36
CA VAL A 327 -0.60 -4.53 13.21
C VAL A 327 -0.56 -5.58 14.31
N GLY A 328 -0.72 -5.20 15.57
CA GLY A 328 -0.75 -6.14 16.68
C GLY A 328 -1.88 -7.17 16.56
N TRP A 329 -3.05 -6.74 16.09
CA TRP A 329 -4.18 -7.62 15.84
C TRP A 329 -3.88 -8.67 14.76
N VAL A 330 -3.22 -8.27 13.65
CA VAL A 330 -2.87 -9.17 12.55
C VAL A 330 -1.67 -10.04 12.90
N VAL A 331 -0.63 -9.48 13.52
CA VAL A 331 0.67 -10.17 13.70
C VAL A 331 0.68 -11.07 14.93
N THR A 332 0.00 -10.65 16.02
CA THR A 332 0.18 -11.29 17.33
C THR A 332 -1.12 -11.81 17.94
N ALA A 333 -2.21 -11.05 17.89
CA ALA A 333 -3.42 -11.34 18.68
C ALA A 333 -4.14 -12.64 18.29
N HIS A 334 -3.90 -13.18 17.10
CA HIS A 334 -4.55 -14.37 16.58
C HIS A 334 -3.53 -15.45 16.20
N VAL A 335 -2.38 -15.45 16.86
CA VAL A 335 -1.39 -16.52 16.69
C VAL A 335 -1.63 -17.60 17.72
N VAL A 336 -1.77 -18.82 17.21
CA VAL A 336 -1.80 -20.06 17.99
C VAL A 336 -0.46 -20.75 17.80
N TYR A 337 0.14 -21.15 18.90
CA TYR A 337 1.39 -21.90 18.90
C TYR A 337 1.08 -23.37 19.09
N HIS A 338 1.38 -24.17 18.06
CA HIS A 338 1.24 -25.62 18.08
C HIS A 338 2.59 -26.26 18.40
N VAL A 339 2.64 -27.04 19.47
CA VAL A 339 3.83 -27.78 19.88
C VAL A 339 3.68 -29.21 19.38
N TYR A 340 4.57 -29.62 18.49
CA TYR A 340 4.71 -30.97 18.01
C TYR A 340 5.85 -31.68 18.74
N PRO A 341 5.98 -33.01 18.61
CA PRO A 341 7.11 -33.75 19.23
C PRO A 341 8.48 -33.21 18.76
N ASP A 342 8.59 -32.81 17.53
CA ASP A 342 9.81 -32.39 16.83
C ASP A 342 9.93 -30.91 16.50
N ALA A 343 8.83 -30.16 16.59
CA ALA A 343 8.82 -28.74 16.20
C ALA A 343 7.79 -27.89 16.94
N VAL A 344 7.99 -26.58 16.91
CA VAL A 344 7.03 -25.55 17.32
C VAL A 344 6.60 -24.76 16.10
N VAL A 345 5.30 -24.63 15.89
CA VAL A 345 4.69 -23.93 14.76
C VAL A 345 3.86 -22.76 15.26
N ALA A 346 4.16 -21.55 14.76
CA ALA A 346 3.27 -20.42 14.97
C ALA A 346 2.27 -20.36 13.79
N TYR A 347 1.00 -20.50 14.09
CA TYR A 347 -0.08 -20.46 13.12
C TYR A 347 -0.96 -19.24 13.34
N ASN A 348 -1.20 -18.47 12.29
CA ASN A 348 -2.05 -17.29 12.38
C ASN A 348 -3.44 -17.61 11.81
N GLU A 349 -4.47 -17.56 12.69
CA GLU A 349 -5.84 -17.87 12.33
C GLU A 349 -6.45 -16.86 11.35
N VAL A 350 -6.07 -15.57 11.43
CA VAL A 350 -6.62 -14.51 10.57
C VAL A 350 -6.15 -14.67 9.14
N THR A 351 -4.87 -14.98 8.94
CA THR A 351 -4.27 -15.18 7.62
C THR A 351 -4.36 -16.62 7.15
N ASN A 352 -4.79 -17.54 8.05
CA ASN A 352 -4.93 -18.97 7.82
C ASN A 352 -3.63 -19.60 7.26
N ALA A 353 -2.50 -19.28 7.90
CA ALA A 353 -1.19 -19.73 7.43
C ALA A 353 -0.18 -19.88 8.58
N PRO A 354 0.75 -20.88 8.47
CA PRO A 354 1.89 -20.96 9.35
C PRO A 354 2.82 -19.78 9.10
N GLN A 355 3.25 -19.13 10.19
CA GLN A 355 4.14 -17.98 10.12
C GLN A 355 5.61 -18.41 10.13
N TRP A 356 5.94 -19.31 11.04
CA TRP A 356 7.26 -19.91 11.16
C TRP A 356 7.17 -21.30 11.81
N VAL A 357 8.21 -22.09 11.58
CA VAL A 357 8.43 -23.39 12.22
C VAL A 357 9.86 -23.41 12.75
N VAL A 358 10.02 -23.89 13.97
CA VAL A 358 11.33 -24.08 14.61
C VAL A 358 11.40 -25.51 15.09
N GLY A 359 12.44 -26.23 14.70
CA GLY A 359 12.75 -27.58 15.23
C GLY A 359 13.02 -27.51 16.73
N ARG A 360 12.50 -28.45 17.50
CA ARG A 360 12.76 -28.45 18.96
C ARG A 360 14.22 -28.67 19.29
N ASP A 361 14.93 -29.42 18.46
CA ASP A 361 16.38 -29.64 18.54
C ASP A 361 17.20 -28.37 18.22
N GLU A 362 16.61 -27.42 17.55
CA GLU A 362 17.23 -26.11 17.26
C GLU A 362 17.06 -25.12 18.42
N ILE A 363 16.12 -25.35 19.35
CA ILE A 363 15.87 -24.45 20.47
C ILE A 363 16.99 -24.61 21.52
N THR A 364 17.70 -23.52 21.75
CA THR A 364 18.81 -23.50 22.73
C THR A 364 18.44 -22.84 24.04
N GLU A 365 17.45 -21.95 24.03
CA GLU A 365 17.05 -21.23 25.21
C GLU A 365 15.58 -20.79 25.11
N VAL A 366 14.85 -20.99 26.18
CA VAL A 366 13.47 -20.51 26.36
C VAL A 366 13.44 -19.59 27.58
N THR A 367 13.23 -18.31 27.38
CA THR A 367 13.24 -17.34 28.48
C THR A 367 11.93 -16.57 28.52
N PRO A 368 11.28 -16.51 29.69
CA PRO A 368 10.25 -15.52 29.94
C PRO A 368 10.86 -14.13 29.74
N SER A 369 10.25 -13.33 28.89
CA SER A 369 10.69 -11.96 28.61
C SER A 369 9.64 -11.01 29.11
N SER A 370 10.03 -10.19 30.06
CA SER A 370 9.20 -9.10 30.53
C SER A 370 9.60 -7.82 29.83
N ASP A 371 8.61 -7.11 29.29
CA ASP A 371 8.81 -5.83 28.63
C ASP A 371 9.19 -4.73 29.65
N LEU A 372 9.59 -3.55 29.15
CA LEU A 372 9.97 -2.35 29.95
C LEU A 372 9.00 -2.00 31.09
N PHE A 373 7.80 -2.54 31.08
CA PHE A 373 6.73 -2.32 32.04
C PHE A 373 6.47 -3.51 32.97
N ALA A 374 7.37 -4.50 33.00
CA ALA A 374 7.29 -5.61 33.94
C ALA A 374 7.17 -5.10 35.39
N GLY A 375 6.20 -5.63 36.10
CA GLY A 375 5.89 -5.22 37.47
C GLY A 375 4.94 -4.02 37.62
N VAL A 376 4.62 -3.30 36.50
CA VAL A 376 3.59 -2.25 36.48
C VAL A 376 2.31 -2.76 35.80
N LEU A 377 2.45 -3.63 34.78
CA LEU A 377 1.35 -4.23 34.06
C LEU A 377 1.04 -5.62 34.62
N PRO A 378 -0.20 -6.09 34.45
CA PRO A 378 -0.60 -7.42 34.89
C PRO A 378 0.17 -8.56 34.23
N GLU A 379 0.23 -9.73 34.85
CA GLU A 379 0.98 -10.93 34.36
C GLU A 379 0.64 -11.36 32.93
N TRP A 380 -0.55 -11.07 32.42
CA TRP A 380 -0.94 -11.34 31.03
C TRP A 380 -0.20 -10.47 29.97
N TYR A 381 0.72 -9.63 30.40
CA TYR A 381 1.56 -8.80 29.54
C TYR A 381 2.94 -9.43 29.26
N ASP A 382 3.25 -10.57 29.85
CA ASP A 382 4.53 -11.23 29.68
C ASP A 382 4.59 -12.03 28.36
N THR A 383 5.78 -12.16 27.80
CA THR A 383 6.06 -12.88 26.56
C THR A 383 7.06 -13.99 26.79
N VAL A 384 7.15 -14.94 25.85
CA VAL A 384 8.19 -15.97 25.85
C VAL A 384 9.11 -15.71 24.67
N LYS A 385 10.41 -15.72 24.91
CA LYS A 385 11.42 -15.64 23.87
C LYS A 385 12.08 -17.00 23.68
N ILE A 386 12.08 -17.49 22.44
CA ILE A 386 12.82 -18.69 22.02
C ILE A 386 14.06 -18.22 21.27
N THR A 387 15.22 -18.77 21.61
CA THR A 387 16.47 -18.56 20.88
C THR A 387 16.89 -19.88 20.24
N THR A 388 17.25 -19.84 18.97
CA THR A 388 17.72 -21.03 18.23
C THR A 388 19.22 -21.11 18.16
N ALA A 389 19.76 -22.30 17.86
CA ALA A 389 21.19 -22.53 17.67
C ALA A 389 21.79 -21.67 16.54
N GLY A 390 20.99 -21.24 15.57
CA GLY A 390 21.37 -20.29 14.52
C GLY A 390 21.46 -18.84 14.98
N GLY A 391 21.13 -18.54 16.25
CA GLY A 391 21.10 -17.19 16.81
C GLY A 391 19.85 -16.39 16.43
N GLU A 392 18.89 -17.00 15.75
CA GLU A 392 17.58 -16.39 15.52
C GLU A 392 16.77 -16.40 16.81
N SER A 393 15.98 -15.37 17.03
CA SER A 393 15.11 -15.29 18.20
C SER A 393 13.68 -14.99 17.78
N HIS A 394 12.73 -15.77 18.32
CA HIS A 394 11.31 -15.61 18.12
C HIS A 394 10.67 -15.20 19.43
N THR A 395 9.99 -14.07 19.45
CA THR A 395 9.18 -13.64 20.59
C THR A 395 7.77 -14.12 20.37
N LEU A 396 7.31 -15.01 21.25
CA LEU A 396 5.93 -15.46 21.28
C LEU A 396 5.06 -14.41 21.96
N GLY A 397 3.79 -14.34 21.57
CA GLY A 397 2.87 -13.33 22.05
C GLY A 397 2.66 -13.34 23.56
N TYR A 398 1.74 -12.51 24.01
CA TYR A 398 1.43 -12.32 25.42
C TYR A 398 0.67 -13.51 25.99
N PHE A 399 1.02 -13.92 27.21
CA PHE A 399 0.43 -15.10 27.87
C PHE A 399 -0.02 -14.76 29.30
N GLY A 400 -1.17 -15.29 29.70
CA GLY A 400 -1.65 -15.22 31.07
C GLY A 400 -0.87 -16.12 32.02
N ASP A 401 -0.23 -17.17 31.53
CA ASP A 401 0.64 -18.11 32.27
C ASP A 401 1.90 -18.38 31.46
N VAL A 402 2.83 -17.45 31.55
CA VAL A 402 4.10 -17.49 30.81
C VAL A 402 5.00 -18.63 31.26
N GLU A 403 4.94 -19.02 32.55
CA GLU A 403 5.76 -20.10 33.07
C GLU A 403 5.32 -21.48 32.55
N SER A 404 4.01 -21.69 32.40
CA SER A 404 3.47 -22.93 31.83
C SER A 404 3.81 -23.03 30.34
N ALA A 405 3.71 -21.93 29.60
CA ALA A 405 4.10 -21.86 28.17
C ALA A 405 5.60 -22.14 28.02
N ALA A 406 6.45 -21.51 28.84
CA ALA A 406 7.90 -21.71 28.79
C ALA A 406 8.28 -23.18 29.13
N ARG A 407 7.65 -23.78 30.14
CA ARG A 407 7.89 -25.19 30.50
C ARG A 407 7.52 -26.16 29.38
N LEU A 408 6.38 -25.98 28.73
CA LEU A 408 5.95 -26.80 27.59
C LEU A 408 6.92 -26.73 26.41
N LEU A 409 7.59 -25.60 26.24
CA LEU A 409 8.58 -25.39 25.19
C LEU A 409 9.96 -25.96 25.57
N ASP A 410 10.30 -25.93 26.87
CA ASP A 410 11.59 -26.38 27.41
C ASP A 410 11.61 -27.90 27.66
N ASP A 411 10.44 -28.52 27.93
CA ASP A 411 10.33 -29.96 28.12
C ASP A 411 10.70 -30.73 26.82
N HIS A 412 11.98 -31.01 26.66
CA HIS A 412 12.41 -31.97 25.65
C HIS A 412 11.91 -33.35 26.07
N PRO A 413 11.08 -34.06 25.26
CA PRO A 413 10.83 -35.46 25.52
C PRO A 413 12.17 -36.18 25.47
N THR A 414 12.69 -36.57 26.64
CA THR A 414 13.86 -37.46 26.71
C THR A 414 13.50 -38.72 25.94
N ALA A 415 14.15 -38.91 24.80
CA ALA A 415 14.02 -40.05 23.92
C ALA A 415 14.37 -41.36 24.64
#